data_2c709d1c8e18bbc93163dbaeaa9d21df
#
_entry.id   2c709d1c8e18bbc93163dbaeaa9d21df
#
_cell.length_a   1.000
_cell.length_b   1.000
_cell.length_c   1.000
_cell.angle_alpha   90.00
_cell.angle_beta   90.00
_cell.angle_gamma   90.00
#
_symmetry.space_group_name_H-M   'P 1'
#
loop_
_entity.id
_entity.type
_entity.pdbx_description
1 polymer ?
#
loop_
_entity_poly.entity_id
_entity_poly.type
_entity_poly.pdbx_seq_one_letter_code
_entity_poly.pdbx_strand_id
1 'polypeptide(L)'
;MNNQDMTAVNALRMLSSDMIHRAQSGHPGVALDAAPMMYTLYEKVMSFNPEDPQWMNRDRFVLSSGHASALLYGVLYFNHFGLTIQDLKDFRQLGSQTPGHPEYGVTPGVDATTGPLSQGIGMAVGMAMAEKHLAALYNRPGYSVIDHYTYTLLGDGDLMEGLSEEAINIAGQHQLNKLIVLYDSNDVSLDGPLSYSTHENVHQRFAAAGWDYQVVQNGDDDLSAIQDALQNAQRSAKPSLIEVKTTIGIGTKEAGTNKIHGAALTDDQIQQLRSYYHWIDAPFVFDNAIYERFDRAVDSKRSRYQKWQTMMTE
;
A
#
# COMPACT_ATOMS: atom_id res chain seq x y z
N MET A 1 -0.59 4.89 21.56
CA MET A 1 -0.77 3.84 20.53
C MET A 1 -1.02 2.49 21.17
N ASN A 2 -1.87 1.69 20.59
CA ASN A 2 -2.12 0.35 21.11
C ASN A 2 -0.96 -0.56 20.67
N ASN A 3 -0.29 -1.23 21.61
CA ASN A 3 0.82 -2.16 21.33
C ASN A 3 0.43 -3.25 20.31
N GLN A 4 -0.87 -3.57 20.23
CA GLN A 4 -1.43 -4.55 19.30
C GLN A 4 -1.36 -4.13 17.83
N ASP A 5 -1.45 -2.84 17.51
CA ASP A 5 -1.35 -2.35 16.13
C ASP A 5 0.09 -2.54 15.60
N MET A 6 1.10 -2.20 16.39
CA MET A 6 2.50 -2.43 16.00
C MET A 6 2.84 -3.92 15.90
N THR A 7 2.24 -4.77 16.73
CA THR A 7 2.38 -6.23 16.59
C THR A 7 1.84 -6.72 15.25
N ALA A 8 0.70 -6.21 14.80
CA ALA A 8 0.13 -6.54 13.49
C ALA A 8 0.99 -6.00 12.32
N VAL A 9 1.55 -4.79 12.45
CA VAL A 9 2.54 -4.26 11.47
C VAL A 9 3.77 -5.17 11.40
N ASN A 10 4.29 -5.59 12.56
CA ASN A 10 5.45 -6.49 12.59
C ASN A 10 5.11 -7.88 12.04
N ALA A 11 3.86 -8.34 12.17
CA ALA A 11 3.40 -9.56 11.49
C ALA A 11 3.48 -9.44 9.96
N LEU A 12 3.07 -8.30 9.39
CA LEU A 12 3.22 -8.02 7.96
C LEU A 12 4.69 -7.99 7.53
N ARG A 13 5.56 -7.33 8.30
CA ARG A 13 7.01 -7.28 8.06
C ARG A 13 7.61 -8.69 8.06
N MET A 14 7.31 -9.49 9.08
CA MET A 14 7.84 -10.84 9.21
C MET A 14 7.29 -11.79 8.15
N LEU A 15 5.98 -11.72 7.84
CA LEU A 15 5.39 -12.53 6.78
C LEU A 15 6.04 -12.25 5.41
N SER A 16 6.19 -10.96 5.06
CA SER A 16 6.84 -10.54 3.81
C SER A 16 8.29 -11.02 3.75
N SER A 17 9.00 -10.93 4.88
CA SER A 17 10.39 -11.39 5.00
C SER A 17 10.50 -12.91 4.86
N ASP A 18 9.59 -13.68 5.48
CA ASP A 18 9.54 -15.14 5.36
C ASP A 18 9.25 -15.57 3.89
N MET A 19 8.35 -14.86 3.19
CA MET A 19 8.05 -15.10 1.78
C MET A 19 9.29 -14.88 0.89
N ILE A 20 9.95 -13.72 1.04
CA ILE A 20 11.13 -13.33 0.27
C ILE A 20 12.30 -14.27 0.57
N HIS A 21 12.53 -14.59 1.83
CA HIS A 21 13.59 -15.50 2.25
C HIS A 21 13.35 -16.92 1.68
N ARG A 22 12.14 -17.43 1.79
CA ARG A 22 11.80 -18.74 1.23
C ARG A 22 11.96 -18.81 -0.30
N ALA A 23 11.53 -17.75 -1.00
CA ALA A 23 11.66 -17.66 -2.45
C ALA A 23 13.10 -17.42 -2.92
N GLN A 24 14.01 -17.01 -2.03
CA GLN A 24 15.36 -16.53 -2.35
C GLN A 24 15.34 -15.45 -3.45
N SER A 25 14.25 -14.68 -3.49
CA SER A 25 14.01 -13.62 -4.49
C SER A 25 12.95 -12.66 -3.97
N GLY A 26 13.13 -11.36 -4.18
CA GLY A 26 12.17 -10.33 -3.80
C GLY A 26 12.83 -9.02 -3.38
N HIS A 27 12.02 -8.10 -2.86
CA HIS A 27 12.44 -6.77 -2.46
C HIS A 27 12.06 -6.56 -0.99
N PRO A 28 12.97 -6.86 -0.05
CA PRO A 28 12.66 -6.77 1.38
C PRO A 28 12.58 -5.34 1.90
N GLY A 29 13.36 -4.41 1.29
CA GLY A 29 13.46 -3.04 1.79
C GLY A 29 12.12 -2.38 1.99
N VAL A 30 11.38 -2.20 0.89
CA VAL A 30 10.07 -1.57 0.88
C VAL A 30 9.00 -2.39 1.62
N ALA A 31 9.16 -3.70 1.73
CA ALA A 31 8.21 -4.53 2.49
C ALA A 31 8.33 -4.31 4.01
N LEU A 32 9.47 -3.84 4.48
CA LEU A 32 9.72 -3.54 5.89
C LEU A 32 9.29 -2.11 6.26
N ASP A 33 9.66 -1.13 5.46
CA ASP A 33 9.39 0.28 5.75
C ASP A 33 7.97 0.73 5.40
N ALA A 34 7.37 0.22 4.31
CA ALA A 34 6.00 0.57 3.93
C ALA A 34 4.90 -0.20 4.72
N ALA A 35 5.26 -1.17 5.56
CA ALA A 35 4.27 -1.95 6.32
C ALA A 35 3.35 -1.08 7.21
N PRO A 36 3.82 -0.04 7.93
CA PRO A 36 2.94 0.86 8.68
C PRO A 36 1.92 1.59 7.82
N MET A 37 2.33 2.05 6.61
CA MET A 37 1.43 2.71 5.67
C MET A 37 0.33 1.76 5.19
N MET A 38 0.71 0.57 4.76
CA MET A 38 -0.22 -0.44 4.25
C MET A 38 -1.17 -0.93 5.34
N TYR A 39 -0.66 -1.19 6.54
CA TYR A 39 -1.49 -1.54 7.69
C TYR A 39 -2.49 -0.42 7.99
N THR A 40 -2.05 0.82 8.12
CA THR A 40 -2.92 1.95 8.47
C THR A 40 -3.98 2.19 7.40
N LEU A 41 -3.61 2.11 6.14
CA LEU A 41 -4.54 2.25 5.03
C LEU A 41 -5.64 1.18 5.08
N TYR A 42 -5.27 -0.09 5.08
CA TYR A 42 -6.24 -1.19 5.01
C TYR A 42 -7.06 -1.33 6.29
N GLU A 43 -6.44 -1.19 7.47
CA GLU A 43 -7.12 -1.44 8.74
C GLU A 43 -7.97 -0.27 9.23
N LYS A 44 -7.53 0.97 8.96
CA LYS A 44 -8.14 2.16 9.59
C LYS A 44 -8.94 3.04 8.64
N VAL A 45 -8.66 2.99 7.33
CA VAL A 45 -9.16 4.01 6.38
C VAL A 45 -9.93 3.41 5.22
N MET A 46 -9.32 2.48 4.48
CA MET A 46 -9.83 1.94 3.23
C MET A 46 -11.13 1.15 3.43
N SER A 47 -12.06 1.29 2.48
CA SER A 47 -13.35 0.60 2.47
C SER A 47 -13.37 -0.50 1.41
N PHE A 48 -13.52 -1.73 1.85
CA PHE A 48 -13.59 -2.91 1.00
C PHE A 48 -14.49 -3.99 1.63
N ASN A 49 -14.84 -5.01 0.86
CA ASN A 49 -15.45 -6.23 1.37
C ASN A 49 -14.75 -7.44 0.73
N PRO A 50 -14.03 -8.28 1.50
CA PRO A 50 -13.32 -9.43 0.94
C PRO A 50 -14.28 -10.53 0.41
N GLU A 51 -15.53 -10.58 0.90
CA GLU A 51 -16.57 -11.51 0.41
C GLU A 51 -17.14 -11.06 -0.96
N ASP A 52 -16.99 -9.77 -1.32
CA ASP A 52 -17.34 -9.22 -2.63
C ASP A 52 -16.19 -8.30 -3.12
N PRO A 53 -15.08 -8.88 -3.57
CA PRO A 53 -13.92 -8.12 -4.03
C PRO A 53 -14.18 -7.34 -5.33
N GLN A 54 -15.32 -7.57 -5.97
CA GLN A 54 -15.79 -6.83 -7.15
C GLN A 54 -16.83 -5.75 -6.81
N TRP A 55 -17.11 -5.51 -5.53
CA TRP A 55 -18.02 -4.44 -5.11
C TRP A 55 -17.69 -3.11 -5.82
N MET A 56 -18.66 -2.61 -6.58
CA MET A 56 -18.45 -1.47 -7.47
C MET A 56 -17.98 -0.20 -6.73
N ASN A 57 -18.50 0.03 -5.53
CA ASN A 57 -18.18 1.22 -4.71
C ASN A 57 -17.14 0.96 -3.62
N ARG A 58 -16.33 -0.12 -3.72
CA ARG A 58 -15.16 -0.30 -2.86
C ARG A 58 -14.07 0.70 -3.22
N ASP A 59 -13.24 1.05 -2.27
CA ASP A 59 -12.02 1.78 -2.55
C ASP A 59 -11.07 0.93 -3.41
N ARG A 60 -10.20 1.58 -4.18
CA ARG A 60 -9.19 0.94 -5.03
C ARG A 60 -7.82 1.15 -4.41
N PHE A 61 -6.97 0.13 -4.53
CA PHE A 61 -5.57 0.24 -4.18
C PHE A 61 -4.68 -0.23 -5.33
N VAL A 62 -3.78 0.65 -5.77
CA VAL A 62 -2.78 0.34 -6.80
C VAL A 62 -1.39 0.40 -6.20
N LEU A 63 -0.67 -0.73 -6.21
CA LEU A 63 0.72 -0.77 -5.79
C LEU A 63 1.61 -0.34 -6.97
N SER A 64 1.95 0.96 -7.07
CA SER A 64 2.80 1.47 -8.14
C SER A 64 4.23 0.92 -8.00
N SER A 65 4.78 0.92 -6.80
CA SER A 65 6.01 0.19 -6.47
C SER A 65 5.73 -1.32 -6.44
N GLY A 66 5.43 -1.90 -7.60
CA GLY A 66 4.98 -3.29 -7.74
C GLY A 66 5.93 -4.33 -7.14
N HIS A 67 7.19 -3.98 -6.95
CA HIS A 67 8.19 -4.82 -6.29
C HIS A 67 7.90 -5.03 -4.78
N ALA A 68 7.03 -4.22 -4.15
CA ALA A 68 6.54 -4.44 -2.79
C ALA A 68 5.43 -5.51 -2.69
N SER A 69 5.28 -6.34 -3.70
CA SER A 69 4.22 -7.36 -3.83
C SER A 69 4.08 -8.30 -2.62
N ALA A 70 5.19 -8.72 -1.99
CA ALA A 70 5.16 -9.56 -0.80
C ALA A 70 4.36 -8.90 0.35
N LEU A 71 4.51 -7.59 0.56
CA LEU A 71 3.75 -6.84 1.55
C LEU A 71 2.27 -6.78 1.18
N LEU A 72 1.95 -6.50 -0.08
CA LEU A 72 0.56 -6.49 -0.54
C LEU A 72 -0.12 -7.84 -0.32
N TYR A 73 0.54 -8.94 -0.67
CA TYR A 73 -0.03 -10.28 -0.46
C TYR A 73 -0.23 -10.61 1.01
N GLY A 74 0.68 -10.19 1.88
CA GLY A 74 0.50 -10.30 3.33
C GLY A 74 -0.73 -9.53 3.83
N VAL A 75 -0.93 -8.30 3.34
CA VAL A 75 -2.11 -7.50 3.66
C VAL A 75 -3.39 -8.17 3.15
N LEU A 76 -3.41 -8.64 1.90
CA LEU A 76 -4.58 -9.32 1.33
C LEU A 76 -4.91 -10.63 2.05
N TYR A 77 -3.89 -11.39 2.47
CA TYR A 77 -4.06 -12.61 3.26
C TYR A 77 -4.75 -12.33 4.59
N PHE A 78 -4.21 -11.42 5.40
CA PHE A 78 -4.79 -11.11 6.71
C PHE A 78 -6.17 -10.44 6.61
N ASN A 79 -6.48 -9.80 5.48
CA ASN A 79 -7.80 -9.21 5.21
C ASN A 79 -8.76 -10.15 4.46
N HIS A 80 -8.50 -11.46 4.43
CA HIS A 80 -9.40 -12.50 3.92
C HIS A 80 -9.76 -12.42 2.43
N PHE A 81 -8.87 -11.90 1.58
CA PHE A 81 -9.09 -11.88 0.13
C PHE A 81 -8.91 -13.26 -0.55
N GLY A 82 -8.92 -14.34 0.21
CA GLY A 82 -8.93 -15.71 -0.31
C GLY A 82 -7.54 -16.34 -0.51
N LEU A 83 -6.45 -15.63 -0.20
CA LEU A 83 -5.12 -16.24 -0.16
C LEU A 83 -4.97 -17.17 1.03
N THR A 84 -4.25 -18.26 0.85
CA THR A 84 -3.88 -19.21 1.90
C THR A 84 -2.40 -19.04 2.29
N ILE A 85 -2.01 -19.58 3.44
CA ILE A 85 -0.60 -19.57 3.85
C ILE A 85 0.28 -20.36 2.86
N GLN A 86 -0.29 -21.33 2.13
CA GLN A 86 0.45 -22.04 1.09
C GLN A 86 0.73 -21.16 -0.12
N ASP A 87 -0.24 -20.34 -0.54
CA ASP A 87 -0.04 -19.38 -1.64
C ASP A 87 1.11 -18.40 -1.31
N LEU A 88 1.20 -17.98 -0.04
CA LEU A 88 2.29 -17.11 0.42
C LEU A 88 3.65 -17.83 0.45
N LYS A 89 3.66 -19.12 0.81
CA LYS A 89 4.86 -19.97 0.73
C LYS A 89 5.33 -20.20 -0.70
N ASP A 90 4.43 -20.11 -1.66
CA ASP A 90 4.70 -20.29 -3.09
C ASP A 90 4.95 -18.96 -3.82
N PHE A 91 5.29 -17.90 -3.06
CA PHE A 91 5.65 -16.59 -3.60
C PHE A 91 6.72 -16.71 -4.70
N ARG A 92 6.47 -16.08 -5.84
CA ARG A 92 7.34 -16.11 -7.05
C ARG A 92 7.56 -17.49 -7.67
N GLN A 93 6.76 -18.49 -7.29
CA GLN A 93 6.83 -19.79 -7.97
C GLN A 93 5.95 -19.80 -9.22
N LEU A 94 6.34 -20.57 -10.21
CA LEU A 94 5.59 -20.71 -11.47
C LEU A 94 4.16 -21.19 -11.19
N GLY A 95 3.17 -20.45 -11.68
CA GLY A 95 1.75 -20.77 -11.52
C GLY A 95 1.16 -20.46 -10.14
N SER A 96 1.91 -19.81 -9.24
CA SER A 96 1.38 -19.39 -7.94
C SER A 96 0.41 -18.21 -8.06
N GLN A 97 -0.47 -18.06 -7.05
CA GLN A 97 -1.34 -16.87 -6.93
C GLN A 97 -0.63 -15.63 -6.39
N THR A 98 0.67 -15.75 -6.08
CA THR A 98 1.51 -14.68 -5.53
C THR A 98 2.74 -14.45 -6.43
N PRO A 99 2.53 -13.95 -7.66
CA PRO A 99 3.62 -13.68 -8.61
C PRO A 99 4.58 -12.60 -8.09
N GLY A 100 5.72 -12.43 -8.75
CA GLY A 100 6.77 -11.50 -8.32
C GLY A 100 6.35 -10.02 -8.26
N HIS A 101 5.37 -9.65 -9.06
CA HIS A 101 4.71 -8.34 -9.07
C HIS A 101 3.20 -8.57 -9.12
N PRO A 102 2.36 -7.63 -8.67
CA PRO A 102 0.92 -7.81 -8.68
C PRO A 102 0.37 -8.02 -10.09
N GLU A 103 -0.50 -9.01 -10.25
CA GLU A 103 -1.18 -9.29 -11.52
C GLU A 103 -2.70 -9.31 -11.31
N TYR A 104 -3.39 -8.40 -12.01
CA TYR A 104 -4.84 -8.35 -12.00
C TYR A 104 -5.44 -9.65 -12.57
N GLY A 105 -6.41 -10.20 -11.87
CA GLY A 105 -7.06 -11.46 -12.27
C GLY A 105 -6.31 -12.73 -11.84
N VAL A 106 -5.08 -12.62 -11.31
CA VAL A 106 -4.32 -13.73 -10.73
C VAL A 106 -4.49 -13.76 -9.22
N THR A 107 -4.17 -12.66 -8.55
CA THR A 107 -4.32 -12.56 -7.09
C THR A 107 -5.64 -11.87 -6.75
N PRO A 108 -6.54 -12.49 -5.95
CA PRO A 108 -7.75 -11.83 -5.47
C PRO A 108 -7.43 -10.55 -4.70
N GLY A 109 -8.17 -9.46 -4.97
CA GLY A 109 -7.96 -8.18 -4.32
C GLY A 109 -6.90 -7.27 -4.96
N VAL A 110 -6.20 -7.73 -6.00
CA VAL A 110 -5.29 -6.89 -6.81
C VAL A 110 -6.10 -6.12 -7.85
N ASP A 111 -6.00 -4.79 -7.82
CA ASP A 111 -6.76 -3.89 -8.70
C ASP A 111 -6.06 -3.58 -10.03
N ALA A 112 -4.75 -3.71 -10.10
CA ALA A 112 -3.96 -3.42 -11.30
C ALA A 112 -2.70 -4.29 -11.38
N THR A 113 -2.33 -4.68 -12.59
CA THR A 113 -1.04 -5.30 -12.88
C THR A 113 0.02 -4.21 -12.91
N THR A 114 1.05 -4.33 -12.05
CA THR A 114 2.15 -3.37 -11.95
C THR A 114 3.51 -4.10 -11.95
N GLY A 115 4.59 -3.33 -11.98
CA GLY A 115 5.96 -3.84 -12.03
C GLY A 115 6.88 -2.78 -12.63
N PRO A 116 6.68 -2.36 -13.91
CA PRO A 116 7.37 -1.18 -14.42
C PRO A 116 6.96 0.05 -13.61
N LEU A 117 7.96 0.77 -13.11
CA LEU A 117 7.76 1.94 -12.24
C LEU A 117 6.87 3.00 -12.92
N SER A 118 6.14 3.77 -12.15
CA SER A 118 5.17 4.81 -12.55
C SER A 118 3.89 4.34 -13.24
N GLN A 119 3.83 3.14 -13.81
CA GLN A 119 2.58 2.70 -14.46
C GLN A 119 1.41 2.64 -13.48
N GLY A 120 1.68 2.28 -12.22
CA GLY A 120 0.66 2.22 -11.17
C GLY A 120 0.01 3.57 -10.88
N ILE A 121 0.79 4.64 -10.74
CA ILE A 121 0.21 5.99 -10.54
C ILE A 121 -0.62 6.42 -11.75
N GLY A 122 -0.19 6.11 -12.97
CA GLY A 122 -0.97 6.36 -14.18
C GLY A 122 -2.32 5.63 -14.17
N MET A 123 -2.35 4.35 -13.76
CA MET A 123 -3.58 3.56 -13.61
C MET A 123 -4.48 4.13 -12.49
N ALA A 124 -3.89 4.53 -11.35
CA ALA A 124 -4.62 5.14 -10.24
C ALA A 124 -5.30 6.46 -10.65
N VAL A 125 -4.62 7.30 -11.44
CA VAL A 125 -5.21 8.50 -12.04
C VAL A 125 -6.40 8.14 -12.93
N GLY A 126 -6.27 7.13 -13.80
CA GLY A 126 -7.36 6.64 -14.64
C GLY A 126 -8.56 6.15 -13.82
N MET A 127 -8.33 5.41 -12.73
CA MET A 127 -9.39 4.94 -11.82
C MET A 127 -10.10 6.11 -11.11
N ALA A 128 -9.36 7.13 -10.65
CA ALA A 128 -9.93 8.31 -10.02
C ALA A 128 -10.71 9.17 -11.02
N MET A 129 -10.27 9.25 -12.28
CA MET A 129 -11.06 9.87 -13.37
C MET A 129 -12.35 9.12 -13.63
N ALA A 130 -12.30 7.79 -13.67
CA ALA A 130 -13.49 6.95 -13.86
C ALA A 130 -14.47 7.12 -12.70
N GLU A 131 -14.01 7.15 -11.44
CA GLU A 131 -14.86 7.44 -10.29
C GLU A 131 -15.58 8.77 -10.45
N LYS A 132 -14.84 9.85 -10.72
CA LYS A 132 -15.40 11.19 -10.88
C LYS A 132 -16.45 11.26 -12.00
N HIS A 133 -16.17 10.61 -13.13
CA HIS A 133 -17.10 10.52 -14.26
C HIS A 133 -18.36 9.74 -13.92
N LEU A 134 -18.22 8.55 -13.33
CA LEU A 134 -19.35 7.70 -12.96
C LEU A 134 -20.19 8.33 -11.85
N ALA A 135 -19.57 8.98 -10.88
CA ALA A 135 -20.28 9.74 -9.83
C ALA A 135 -21.16 10.85 -10.45
N ALA A 136 -20.64 11.59 -11.43
CA ALA A 136 -21.40 12.62 -12.13
C ALA A 136 -22.59 12.05 -12.95
N LEU A 137 -22.45 10.83 -13.47
CA LEU A 137 -23.51 10.17 -14.24
C LEU A 137 -24.61 9.57 -13.36
N TYR A 138 -24.22 8.88 -12.27
CA TYR A 138 -25.14 8.00 -11.54
C TYR A 138 -25.60 8.55 -10.18
N ASN A 139 -24.81 9.39 -9.51
CA ASN A 139 -25.21 9.90 -8.21
C ASN A 139 -26.41 10.86 -8.32
N ARG A 140 -27.30 10.80 -7.33
CA ARG A 140 -28.46 11.68 -7.20
C ARG A 140 -28.54 12.16 -5.74
N PRO A 141 -29.25 13.26 -5.44
CA PRO A 141 -29.45 13.70 -4.08
C PRO A 141 -29.99 12.57 -3.20
N GLY A 142 -29.23 12.20 -2.16
CA GLY A 142 -29.57 11.09 -1.27
C GLY A 142 -29.06 9.70 -1.72
N TYR A 143 -28.57 9.56 -2.94
CA TYR A 143 -28.09 8.29 -3.51
C TYR A 143 -26.67 8.43 -4.08
N SER A 144 -25.67 8.16 -3.23
CA SER A 144 -24.25 8.15 -3.60
C SER A 144 -23.84 6.74 -4.07
N VAL A 145 -24.20 6.40 -5.31
CA VAL A 145 -23.93 5.07 -5.91
C VAL A 145 -22.44 4.84 -6.09
N ILE A 146 -21.70 5.87 -6.51
CA ILE A 146 -20.26 5.88 -6.73
C ILE A 146 -19.63 6.93 -5.81
N ASP A 147 -18.86 6.49 -4.83
CA ASP A 147 -18.25 7.36 -3.82
C ASP A 147 -17.05 6.66 -3.17
N HIS A 148 -16.10 6.22 -4.00
CA HIS A 148 -14.90 5.51 -3.53
C HIS A 148 -13.63 6.31 -3.78
N TYR A 149 -12.63 6.07 -2.95
CA TYR A 149 -11.28 6.60 -3.14
C TYR A 149 -10.42 5.65 -3.97
N THR A 150 -9.38 6.21 -4.58
CA THR A 150 -8.28 5.47 -5.19
C THR A 150 -7.01 5.81 -4.43
N TYR A 151 -6.37 4.80 -3.87
CA TYR A 151 -5.09 4.91 -3.17
C TYR A 151 -3.99 4.30 -4.01
N THR A 152 -2.79 4.84 -3.92
CA THR A 152 -1.59 4.23 -4.51
C THR A 152 -0.39 4.41 -3.59
N LEU A 153 0.49 3.40 -3.56
CA LEU A 153 1.79 3.47 -2.91
C LEU A 153 2.86 3.52 -3.99
N LEU A 154 3.75 4.49 -3.89
CA LEU A 154 4.90 4.67 -4.78
C LEU A 154 6.15 5.02 -3.99
N GLY A 155 7.31 4.87 -4.61
CA GLY A 155 8.61 5.24 -4.06
C GLY A 155 9.32 6.28 -4.91
N ASP A 156 10.55 6.60 -4.51
CA ASP A 156 11.42 7.57 -5.19
C ASP A 156 11.59 7.26 -6.69
N GLY A 157 11.80 5.99 -7.03
CA GLY A 157 11.97 5.56 -8.42
C GLY A 157 10.74 5.80 -9.29
N ASP A 158 9.52 5.61 -8.75
CA ASP A 158 8.28 5.92 -9.47
C ASP A 158 8.21 7.40 -9.85
N LEU A 159 8.61 8.29 -8.94
CA LEU A 159 8.53 9.74 -9.14
C LEU A 159 9.54 10.27 -10.16
N MET A 160 10.61 9.53 -10.43
CA MET A 160 11.61 9.92 -11.44
C MET A 160 11.21 9.55 -12.88
N GLU A 161 10.16 8.75 -13.05
CA GLU A 161 9.70 8.35 -14.38
C GLU A 161 8.85 9.44 -15.05
N GLY A 162 9.01 9.63 -16.36
CA GLY A 162 8.27 10.64 -17.13
C GLY A 162 6.75 10.46 -17.09
N LEU A 163 6.25 9.22 -16.99
CA LEU A 163 4.82 8.96 -16.84
C LEU A 163 4.25 9.54 -15.55
N SER A 164 5.02 9.55 -14.45
CA SER A 164 4.60 10.19 -13.21
C SER A 164 4.35 11.69 -13.38
N GLU A 165 5.20 12.37 -14.15
CA GLU A 165 5.03 13.81 -14.46
C GLU A 165 3.69 14.07 -15.13
N GLU A 166 3.37 13.32 -16.17
CA GLU A 166 2.11 13.45 -16.89
C GLU A 166 0.91 13.11 -15.99
N ALA A 167 0.99 12.02 -15.25
CA ALA A 167 -0.06 11.58 -14.34
C ALA A 167 -0.37 12.61 -13.25
N ILE A 168 0.67 13.20 -12.62
CA ILE A 168 0.56 14.24 -11.60
C ILE A 168 -0.13 15.47 -12.18
N ASN A 169 0.28 15.93 -13.36
CA ASN A 169 -0.31 17.10 -14.02
C ASN A 169 -1.79 16.86 -14.36
N ILE A 170 -2.14 15.70 -14.93
CA ILE A 170 -3.52 15.34 -15.26
C ILE A 170 -4.38 15.32 -13.99
N ALA A 171 -3.91 14.69 -12.92
CA ALA A 171 -4.67 14.60 -11.67
C ALA A 171 -4.95 15.98 -11.04
N GLY A 172 -3.95 16.86 -11.02
CA GLY A 172 -4.10 18.22 -10.54
C GLY A 172 -5.04 19.05 -11.41
N GLN A 173 -4.87 19.01 -12.74
CA GLN A 173 -5.73 19.71 -13.71
C GLN A 173 -7.21 19.32 -13.58
N HIS A 174 -7.48 18.03 -13.37
CA HIS A 174 -8.84 17.51 -13.20
C HIS A 174 -9.34 17.54 -11.76
N GLN A 175 -8.53 18.03 -10.81
CA GLN A 175 -8.87 18.08 -9.38
C GLN A 175 -9.45 16.75 -8.89
N LEU A 176 -8.68 15.67 -9.06
CA LEU A 176 -9.08 14.32 -8.68
C LEU A 176 -8.95 14.13 -7.17
N ASN A 177 -9.83 14.77 -6.41
CA ASN A 177 -9.76 14.86 -4.95
C ASN A 177 -9.95 13.51 -4.21
N LYS A 178 -10.35 12.45 -4.89
CA LYS A 178 -10.41 11.10 -4.36
C LYS A 178 -9.19 10.24 -4.72
N LEU A 179 -8.16 10.84 -5.33
CA LEU A 179 -6.85 10.22 -5.50
C LEU A 179 -5.94 10.60 -4.34
N ILE A 180 -5.48 9.60 -3.60
CA ILE A 180 -4.57 9.76 -2.46
C ILE A 180 -3.34 8.89 -2.69
N VAL A 181 -2.18 9.52 -2.71
CA VAL A 181 -0.89 8.91 -2.97
C VAL A 181 -0.10 8.84 -1.67
N LEU A 182 0.30 7.65 -1.26
CA LEU A 182 1.30 7.41 -0.23
C LEU A 182 2.67 7.34 -0.91
N TYR A 183 3.57 8.21 -0.52
CA TYR A 183 4.93 8.25 -1.04
C TYR A 183 5.89 7.76 0.03
N ASP A 184 6.47 6.58 -0.21
CA ASP A 184 7.54 6.01 0.59
C ASP A 184 8.85 6.74 0.28
N SER A 185 9.18 7.71 1.14
CA SER A 185 10.32 8.63 0.99
C SER A 185 11.45 8.17 1.90
N ASN A 186 12.26 7.24 1.41
CA ASN A 186 13.35 6.62 2.16
C ASN A 186 14.75 7.06 1.71
N ASP A 187 14.84 8.01 0.76
CA ASP A 187 16.07 8.60 0.24
C ASP A 187 17.04 7.60 -0.41
N VAL A 188 16.54 6.44 -0.89
CA VAL A 188 17.37 5.39 -1.50
C VAL A 188 16.79 4.96 -2.85
N SER A 189 17.65 4.86 -3.84
CA SER A 189 17.37 4.21 -5.14
C SER A 189 18.09 2.87 -5.23
N LEU A 190 17.87 2.15 -6.35
CA LEU A 190 18.49 0.82 -6.57
C LEU A 190 20.03 0.87 -6.47
N ASP A 191 20.67 1.90 -7.00
CA ASP A 191 22.13 1.99 -7.13
C ASP A 191 22.81 2.80 -6.01
N GLY A 192 22.03 3.41 -5.11
CA GLY A 192 22.60 4.21 -4.01
C GLY A 192 21.65 5.25 -3.42
N PRO A 193 22.21 6.23 -2.72
CA PRO A 193 21.45 7.37 -2.21
C PRO A 193 20.69 8.09 -3.33
N LEU A 194 19.45 8.52 -3.06
CA LEU A 194 18.60 9.25 -4.02
C LEU A 194 19.30 10.45 -4.63
N SER A 195 20.16 11.13 -3.85
CA SER A 195 20.96 12.29 -4.30
C SER A 195 21.91 12.03 -5.47
N TYR A 196 22.16 10.75 -5.83
CA TYR A 196 22.92 10.41 -7.06
C TYR A 196 22.09 10.58 -8.33
N SER A 197 20.75 10.49 -8.19
CA SER A 197 19.82 10.49 -9.32
C SER A 197 19.02 11.79 -9.44
N THR A 198 18.65 12.41 -8.32
CA THR A 198 17.82 13.62 -8.32
C THR A 198 18.11 14.54 -7.12
N HIS A 199 17.88 15.85 -7.31
CA HIS A 199 17.84 16.86 -6.28
C HIS A 199 16.50 17.62 -6.29
N GLU A 200 15.46 16.94 -6.76
CA GLU A 200 14.15 17.55 -6.92
C GLU A 200 13.51 17.89 -5.57
N ASN A 201 12.73 18.97 -5.54
CA ASN A 201 11.83 19.31 -4.44
C ASN A 201 10.43 18.79 -4.76
N VAL A 202 10.12 17.59 -4.29
CA VAL A 202 8.84 16.89 -4.53
C VAL A 202 7.66 17.78 -4.08
N HIS A 203 7.75 18.44 -2.92
CA HIS A 203 6.69 19.33 -2.44
C HIS A 203 6.39 20.44 -3.46
N GLN A 204 7.41 21.11 -3.98
CA GLN A 204 7.22 22.19 -4.94
C GLN A 204 6.61 21.71 -6.25
N ARG A 205 7.01 20.53 -6.73
CA ARG A 205 6.43 19.91 -7.94
C ARG A 205 4.93 19.66 -7.76
N PHE A 206 4.54 18.96 -6.70
CA PHE A 206 3.13 18.65 -6.44
C PHE A 206 2.29 19.91 -6.16
N ALA A 207 2.84 20.88 -5.42
CA ALA A 207 2.17 22.16 -5.18
C ALA A 207 1.92 22.92 -6.48
N ALA A 208 2.91 22.98 -7.39
CA ALA A 208 2.79 23.61 -8.70
C ALA A 208 1.74 22.90 -9.60
N ALA A 209 1.60 21.59 -9.48
CA ALA A 209 0.58 20.80 -10.16
C ALA A 209 -0.82 20.89 -9.50
N GLY A 210 -0.96 21.64 -8.39
CA GLY A 210 -2.28 21.86 -7.75
C GLY A 210 -2.73 20.78 -6.77
N TRP A 211 -1.79 19.99 -6.25
CA TRP A 211 -2.07 18.97 -5.24
C TRP A 211 -2.08 19.51 -3.81
N ASP A 212 -2.75 18.80 -2.91
CA ASP A 212 -2.53 18.87 -1.47
C ASP A 212 -1.28 18.05 -1.12
N TYR A 213 -0.46 18.55 -0.20
CA TYR A 213 0.77 17.89 0.20
C TYR A 213 0.90 17.86 1.72
N GLN A 214 1.17 16.69 2.24
CA GLN A 214 1.35 16.43 3.67
C GLN A 214 2.62 15.64 3.89
N VAL A 215 3.24 15.77 5.08
CA VAL A 215 4.44 15.02 5.47
C VAL A 215 4.22 14.32 6.80
N VAL A 216 4.54 13.04 6.84
CA VAL A 216 4.67 12.25 8.07
C VAL A 216 6.17 12.01 8.31
N GLN A 217 6.70 12.57 9.40
CA GLN A 217 8.14 12.57 9.68
C GLN A 217 8.68 11.24 10.23
N ASN A 218 7.83 10.43 10.84
CA ASN A 218 8.19 9.13 11.42
C ASN A 218 7.21 8.07 10.90
N GLY A 219 7.44 7.62 9.66
CA GLY A 219 6.61 6.61 9.02
C GLY A 219 6.87 5.19 9.51
N ASP A 220 7.99 4.96 10.16
CA ASP A 220 8.40 3.61 10.59
C ASP A 220 7.51 3.07 11.71
N ASP A 221 6.91 3.94 12.55
CA ASP A 221 6.12 3.53 13.72
C ASP A 221 5.02 4.51 14.16
N ASP A 222 4.91 5.72 13.59
CA ASP A 222 3.82 6.65 13.94
C ASP A 222 2.55 6.43 13.12
N LEU A 223 1.84 5.33 13.43
CA LEU A 223 0.59 4.97 12.78
C LEU A 223 -0.49 6.05 12.92
N SER A 224 -0.45 6.84 14.01
CA SER A 224 -1.42 7.91 14.25
C SER A 224 -1.24 9.04 13.24
N ALA A 225 0.00 9.47 13.04
CA ALA A 225 0.31 10.52 12.06
C ALA A 225 -0.05 10.07 10.63
N ILE A 226 0.19 8.80 10.28
CA ILE A 226 -0.21 8.24 8.98
C ILE A 226 -1.75 8.26 8.84
N GLN A 227 -2.48 7.82 9.88
CA GLN A 227 -3.94 7.82 9.88
C GLN A 227 -4.51 9.23 9.75
N ASP A 228 -3.98 10.19 10.50
CA ASP A 228 -4.43 11.59 10.48
C ASP A 228 -4.19 12.21 9.09
N ALA A 229 -3.03 11.94 8.47
CA ALA A 229 -2.72 12.40 7.13
C ALA A 229 -3.68 11.82 6.08
N LEU A 230 -3.99 10.51 6.14
CA LEU A 230 -4.98 9.88 5.26
C LEU A 230 -6.37 10.47 5.43
N GLN A 231 -6.83 10.71 6.66
CA GLN A 231 -8.12 11.33 6.94
C GLN A 231 -8.17 12.80 6.50
N ASN A 232 -7.06 13.54 6.61
CA ASN A 232 -6.97 14.90 6.09
C ASN A 232 -7.05 14.91 4.57
N ALA A 233 -6.33 13.99 3.89
CA ALA A 233 -6.38 13.81 2.45
C ALA A 233 -7.81 13.51 1.95
N GLN A 234 -8.58 12.68 2.66
CA GLN A 234 -9.99 12.41 2.32
C GLN A 234 -10.88 13.65 2.39
N ARG A 235 -10.50 14.68 3.15
CA ARG A 235 -11.24 15.95 3.28
C ARG A 235 -10.77 17.02 2.30
N SER A 236 -9.65 16.78 1.63
CA SER A 236 -9.09 17.71 0.65
C SER A 236 -9.99 17.82 -0.59
N ALA A 237 -10.09 19.01 -1.17
CA ALA A 237 -10.72 19.24 -2.46
C ALA A 237 -9.78 18.97 -3.66
N LYS A 238 -8.54 18.56 -3.39
CA LYS A 238 -7.47 18.33 -4.37
C LYS A 238 -7.00 16.88 -4.28
N PRO A 239 -6.36 16.32 -5.33
CA PRO A 239 -5.59 15.09 -5.15
C PRO A 239 -4.51 15.31 -4.09
N SER A 240 -4.19 14.29 -3.30
CA SER A 240 -3.29 14.44 -2.16
C SER A 240 -2.07 13.54 -2.29
N LEU A 241 -0.89 14.10 -2.02
CA LEU A 241 0.35 13.36 -1.76
C LEU A 241 0.63 13.39 -0.25
N ILE A 242 0.81 12.23 0.33
CA ILE A 242 1.31 12.06 1.69
C ILE A 242 2.72 11.51 1.60
N GLU A 243 3.72 12.37 1.78
CA GLU A 243 5.11 11.96 1.90
C GLU A 243 5.33 11.35 3.28
N VAL A 244 5.73 10.10 3.32
CA VAL A 244 6.00 9.37 4.56
C VAL A 244 7.50 9.08 4.63
N LYS A 245 8.19 9.71 5.57
CA LYS A 245 9.62 9.48 5.79
C LYS A 245 9.83 8.14 6.48
N THR A 246 10.59 7.27 5.86
CA THR A 246 10.83 5.91 6.30
C THR A 246 12.32 5.55 6.25
N THR A 247 12.64 4.40 6.79
CA THR A 247 13.99 3.83 6.74
C THR A 247 13.95 2.50 5.99
N ILE A 248 14.41 2.51 4.73
CA ILE A 248 14.44 1.28 3.93
C ILE A 248 15.10 0.15 4.69
N GLY A 249 14.44 -1.02 4.75
CA GLY A 249 15.01 -2.20 5.39
C GLY A 249 15.16 -2.12 6.90
N ILE A 250 14.35 -1.30 7.57
CA ILE A 250 14.36 -1.13 9.03
C ILE A 250 14.40 -2.48 9.76
N GLY A 251 15.25 -2.60 10.77
CA GLY A 251 15.47 -3.82 11.55
C GLY A 251 16.61 -4.69 11.05
N THR A 252 17.22 -4.37 9.91
CA THR A 252 18.45 -5.03 9.41
C THR A 252 19.69 -4.15 9.65
N LYS A 253 20.88 -4.72 9.52
CA LYS A 253 22.15 -3.96 9.58
C LYS A 253 22.35 -3.07 8.36
N GLU A 254 21.72 -3.41 7.25
CA GLU A 254 21.76 -2.68 5.99
C GLU A 254 20.69 -1.60 5.89
N ALA A 255 19.92 -1.35 6.95
CA ALA A 255 18.88 -0.33 7.00
C ALA A 255 19.41 1.04 6.53
N GLY A 256 18.62 1.76 5.74
CA GLY A 256 18.97 3.04 5.15
C GLY A 256 19.97 2.95 3.98
N THR A 257 20.22 1.77 3.45
CA THR A 257 21.15 1.58 2.30
C THR A 257 20.48 0.81 1.15
N ASN A 258 21.00 1.01 -0.06
CA ASN A 258 20.52 0.30 -1.24
C ASN A 258 20.78 -1.23 -1.22
N LYS A 259 21.63 -1.73 -0.33
CA LYS A 259 21.96 -3.15 -0.22
C LYS A 259 20.75 -4.01 0.15
N ILE A 260 19.76 -3.42 0.84
CA ILE A 260 18.53 -4.11 1.25
C ILE A 260 17.37 -3.90 0.24
N HIS A 261 17.56 -3.12 -0.82
CA HIS A 261 16.49 -2.77 -1.74
C HIS A 261 15.91 -4.00 -2.44
N GLY A 262 16.71 -4.75 -3.18
CA GLY A 262 16.26 -5.83 -4.07
C GLY A 262 17.03 -7.14 -3.94
N ALA A 263 17.66 -7.40 -2.81
CA ALA A 263 18.38 -8.65 -2.54
C ALA A 263 17.54 -9.60 -1.71
N ALA A 264 17.64 -10.91 -1.97
CA ALA A 264 17.05 -11.93 -1.10
C ALA A 264 17.61 -11.79 0.33
N LEU A 265 16.75 -12.03 1.33
CA LEU A 265 17.18 -12.04 2.72
C LEU A 265 18.02 -13.30 3.04
N THR A 266 19.13 -13.10 3.73
CA THR A 266 19.95 -14.18 4.25
C THR A 266 19.39 -14.70 5.60
N ASP A 267 19.84 -15.88 6.03
CA ASP A 267 19.50 -16.43 7.36
C ASP A 267 19.86 -15.44 8.48
N ASP A 268 21.03 -14.81 8.39
CA ASP A 268 21.48 -13.81 9.38
C ASP A 268 20.54 -12.60 9.43
N GLN A 269 20.09 -12.10 8.28
CA GLN A 269 19.16 -10.96 8.22
C GLN A 269 17.78 -11.32 8.78
N ILE A 270 17.27 -12.52 8.52
CA ILE A 270 16.03 -13.02 9.15
C ILE A 270 16.18 -13.08 10.68
N GLN A 271 17.31 -13.55 11.20
CA GLN A 271 17.57 -13.57 12.65
C GLN A 271 17.68 -12.15 13.23
N GLN A 272 18.26 -11.21 12.49
CA GLN A 272 18.31 -9.80 12.91
C GLN A 272 16.89 -9.22 13.02
N LEU A 273 16.03 -9.42 12.01
CA LEU A 273 14.64 -8.97 12.01
C LEU A 273 13.86 -9.58 13.18
N ARG A 274 13.98 -10.90 13.39
CA ARG A 274 13.36 -11.57 14.55
C ARG A 274 13.81 -10.98 15.87
N SER A 275 15.09 -10.73 16.03
CA SER A 275 15.65 -10.11 17.23
C SER A 275 15.16 -8.66 17.41
N TYR A 276 15.16 -7.87 16.34
CA TYR A 276 14.77 -6.46 16.36
C TYR A 276 13.30 -6.27 16.73
N TYR A 277 12.42 -7.10 16.15
CA TYR A 277 10.97 -7.05 16.41
C TYR A 277 10.54 -7.91 17.59
N HIS A 278 11.48 -8.55 18.31
CA HIS A 278 11.20 -9.51 19.39
C HIS A 278 10.24 -10.64 18.92
N TRP A 279 10.41 -11.10 17.69
CA TRP A 279 9.53 -12.06 17.04
C TRP A 279 10.00 -13.49 17.29
N ILE A 280 9.19 -14.26 18.05
CA ILE A 280 9.54 -15.61 18.50
C ILE A 280 8.85 -16.73 17.71
N ASP A 281 7.80 -16.39 16.94
CA ASP A 281 7.04 -17.38 16.19
C ASP A 281 7.86 -17.98 15.02
N ALA A 282 7.58 -19.24 14.69
CA ALA A 282 8.19 -19.88 13.52
C ALA A 282 7.78 -19.18 12.21
N PRO A 283 8.53 -19.37 11.11
CA PRO A 283 8.15 -18.82 9.81
C PRO A 283 6.72 -19.21 9.40
N PHE A 284 5.95 -18.24 8.91
CA PHE A 284 4.55 -18.40 8.51
C PHE A 284 3.58 -18.83 9.63
N VAL A 285 3.95 -18.67 10.89
CA VAL A 285 3.11 -18.94 12.06
C VAL A 285 2.85 -17.62 12.78
N PHE A 286 1.60 -17.38 13.15
CA PHE A 286 1.18 -16.14 13.81
C PHE A 286 0.24 -16.45 14.96
N ASP A 287 0.35 -15.69 16.05
CA ASP A 287 -0.56 -15.78 17.19
C ASP A 287 -1.99 -15.43 16.78
N ASN A 288 -2.99 -16.09 17.38
CA ASN A 288 -4.40 -15.84 17.13
C ASN A 288 -4.80 -14.37 17.36
N ALA A 289 -4.17 -13.69 18.30
CA ALA A 289 -4.44 -12.28 18.56
C ALA A 289 -4.13 -11.38 17.36
N ILE A 290 -3.22 -11.79 16.46
CA ILE A 290 -2.94 -11.08 15.22
C ILE A 290 -4.11 -11.23 14.26
N TYR A 291 -4.60 -12.45 14.04
CA TYR A 291 -5.78 -12.71 13.19
C TYR A 291 -7.01 -11.95 13.72
N GLU A 292 -7.30 -12.05 15.02
CA GLU A 292 -8.40 -11.31 15.64
C GLU A 292 -8.30 -9.78 15.46
N ARG A 293 -7.07 -9.26 15.36
CA ARG A 293 -6.87 -7.82 15.12
C ARG A 293 -7.29 -7.43 13.71
N PHE A 294 -6.96 -8.23 12.69
CA PHE A 294 -7.39 -8.03 11.31
C PHE A 294 -8.89 -8.30 11.14
N ASP A 295 -9.42 -9.36 11.75
CA ASP A 295 -10.85 -9.70 11.73
C ASP A 295 -11.73 -8.53 12.18
N ARG A 296 -11.38 -7.89 13.30
CA ARG A 296 -12.10 -6.71 13.80
C ARG A 296 -12.14 -5.56 12.81
N ALA A 297 -11.07 -5.36 12.06
CA ALA A 297 -11.03 -4.30 11.05
C ALA A 297 -11.92 -4.65 9.85
N VAL A 298 -11.87 -5.88 9.35
CA VAL A 298 -12.74 -6.37 8.27
C VAL A 298 -14.21 -6.24 8.67
N ASP A 299 -14.58 -6.70 9.87
CA ASP A 299 -15.96 -6.61 10.38
C ASP A 299 -16.46 -5.17 10.45
N SER A 300 -15.60 -4.22 10.85
CA SER A 300 -15.98 -2.81 10.93
C SER A 300 -16.40 -2.22 9.57
N LYS A 301 -15.94 -2.79 8.46
CA LYS A 301 -16.20 -2.30 7.09
C LYS A 301 -17.50 -2.84 6.50
N ARG A 302 -18.03 -3.95 7.02
CA ARG A 302 -19.28 -4.57 6.52
C ARG A 302 -20.48 -3.63 6.54
N SER A 303 -20.55 -2.73 7.51
CA SER A 303 -21.69 -1.80 7.63
C SER A 303 -21.81 -0.84 6.45
N ARG A 304 -20.68 -0.38 5.87
CA ARG A 304 -20.67 0.49 4.69
C ARG A 304 -21.16 -0.26 3.44
N TYR A 305 -20.70 -1.49 3.27
CA TYR A 305 -21.15 -2.36 2.19
C TYR A 305 -22.65 -2.63 2.28
N GLN A 306 -23.16 -3.02 3.44
CA GLN A 306 -24.60 -3.27 3.67
C GLN A 306 -25.48 -2.04 3.41
N LYS A 307 -25.05 -0.86 3.86
CA LYS A 307 -25.76 0.41 3.58
C LYS A 307 -25.82 0.68 2.07
N TRP A 308 -24.72 0.45 1.37
CA TRP A 308 -24.68 0.63 -0.08
C TRP A 308 -25.61 -0.37 -0.79
N GLN A 309 -25.61 -1.65 -0.40
CA GLN A 309 -26.54 -2.65 -0.94
C GLN A 309 -28.00 -2.26 -0.72
N THR A 310 -28.35 -1.82 0.48
CA THR A 310 -29.72 -1.35 0.80
C THR A 310 -30.11 -0.19 -0.12
N MET A 311 -29.26 0.81 -0.26
CA MET A 311 -29.50 1.95 -1.16
C MET A 311 -29.70 1.51 -2.62
N MET A 312 -29.02 0.46 -3.08
CA MET A 312 -29.14 -0.04 -4.46
C MET A 312 -30.44 -0.82 -4.71
N THR A 313 -31.17 -1.19 -3.68
CA THR A 313 -32.46 -1.91 -3.78
C THR A 313 -33.67 -0.98 -3.65
N GLU A 314 -33.47 0.27 -3.25
CA GLU A 314 -34.48 1.34 -3.20
C GLU A 314 -34.63 2.05 -4.56
#